data_d528993189caafd1b421871a048f48b4
#
_entry.id   d528993189caafd1b421871a048f48b4
#
_cell.length_a   1.000
_cell.length_b   1.000
_cell.length_c   1.000
_cell.angle_alpha   90.00
_cell.angle_beta   90.00
_cell.angle_gamma   90.00
#
_symmetry.space_group_name_H-M   'P 1'
#
loop_
_entity.id
_entity.type
_entity.pdbx_description
1 polymer ?
#
loop_
_entity_poly.entity_id
_entity_poly.type
_entity_poly.pdbx_seq_one_letter_code
_entity_poly.pdbx_strand_id
1 'polypeptide(L)'
;MRVPSAPAARRTVLAGGLALALLTAAPPATADSPPAPNRAGSLVLVGGALKENNTQVYGEIIKRAGGPRARIGVITAASVPESQDPHAGDPALCSNSACNGAYYADLFKRHGAADAQWIPVDLDHVAEADSDAVVAQVESMTGFFFGGGDQYRYLTTLMRGDAHQDSKVLAAIRAKLAHGAVVSGSSAGAQIASGPDMVSGGESYESLRDGSAPGYFDDPARLGYIPQGGFGFLRSGLVDTHTGAYGREGRALRLASDTGHDRVYALEENTALVVDRPGSSREHITVLGPNGVAVLDLRDARAHDSAHGWSLHRARYSYLTDGDQYDARSWTPRVRPGKRPLVPAATTPVPANTDVFFSAANPDGTPYSFRTTARALASTRAQNTATATTFETGPRFTVTFAKARGFAAFTEDGTSARTLIDLRIDIAPR
;
A
#
# COMPACT_ATOMS: atom_id res chain seq x y z
N MET A 1 -4.60 57.79 -79.39
CA MET A 1 -5.25 59.00 -79.90
C MET A 1 -6.38 59.38 -78.96
N ARG A 2 -6.18 60.56 -78.39
CA ARG A 2 -7.19 61.53 -77.93
C ARG A 2 -8.47 61.10 -77.25
N VAL A 3 -8.58 61.39 -76.00
CA VAL A 3 -9.61 62.06 -75.17
C VAL A 3 -10.56 62.93 -76.03
N PRO A 4 -11.84 63.35 -75.64
CA PRO A 4 -12.27 63.75 -74.29
C PRO A 4 -13.77 63.56 -73.92
N SER A 5 -14.05 63.86 -72.70
CA SER A 5 -14.98 64.82 -72.08
C SER A 5 -16.36 64.38 -71.62
N ALA A 6 -16.61 64.69 -70.38
CA ALA A 6 -17.84 64.75 -69.58
C ALA A 6 -18.82 65.85 -70.11
N PRO A 7 -19.98 66.28 -69.52
CA PRO A 7 -20.40 66.14 -68.09
C PRO A 7 -21.91 65.86 -67.79
N ALA A 8 -22.21 65.70 -66.50
CA ALA A 8 -23.31 66.17 -65.65
C ALA A 8 -24.78 65.87 -65.94
N ALA A 9 -25.47 65.42 -64.96
CA ALA A 9 -26.54 66.11 -64.24
C ALA A 9 -27.13 65.31 -63.07
N ARG A 10 -27.32 66.02 -62.00
CA ARG A 10 -27.95 65.63 -60.73
C ARG A 10 -29.41 65.24 -60.89
N ARG A 11 -29.88 64.23 -60.12
CA ARG A 11 -31.22 64.27 -59.52
C ARG A 11 -31.19 63.42 -58.21
N THR A 12 -31.50 64.10 -57.12
CA THR A 12 -31.73 63.61 -55.75
C THR A 12 -33.06 62.89 -55.70
N VAL A 13 -33.05 61.68 -55.16
CA VAL A 13 -34.30 61.02 -54.64
C VAL A 13 -33.95 60.45 -53.26
N LEU A 14 -34.58 61.00 -52.22
CA LEU A 14 -34.67 60.42 -50.88
C LEU A 14 -35.53 59.19 -50.96
N ALA A 15 -34.99 58.06 -50.48
CA ALA A 15 -35.78 56.97 -50.09
C ALA A 15 -35.21 56.40 -48.77
N GLY A 16 -36.05 56.44 -47.72
CA GLY A 16 -35.73 55.97 -46.42
C GLY A 16 -35.58 54.45 -46.43
N GLY A 17 -34.42 54.00 -46.03
CA GLY A 17 -34.15 52.55 -45.84
C GLY A 17 -34.06 52.25 -44.37
N LEU A 18 -34.97 51.41 -43.88
CA LEU A 18 -35.02 50.81 -42.56
C LEU A 18 -33.76 49.96 -42.38
N ALA A 19 -32.84 50.38 -41.53
CA ALA A 19 -31.67 49.59 -41.14
C ALA A 19 -32.11 48.52 -40.11
N LEU A 20 -32.23 47.27 -40.54
CA LEU A 20 -32.43 46.13 -39.70
C LEU A 20 -31.08 45.80 -39.03
N ALA A 21 -30.92 46.20 -37.77
CA ALA A 21 -29.75 45.83 -36.96
C ALA A 21 -29.86 44.36 -36.61
N LEU A 22 -29.05 43.50 -37.26
CA LEU A 22 -28.78 42.15 -36.83
C LEU A 22 -27.93 42.21 -35.56
N LEU A 23 -28.55 42.08 -34.41
CA LEU A 23 -27.89 41.75 -33.15
C LEU A 23 -27.37 40.32 -33.26
N THR A 24 -26.11 40.14 -33.61
CA THR A 24 -25.39 38.89 -33.39
C THR A 24 -25.20 38.72 -31.88
N ALA A 25 -26.02 37.87 -31.25
CA ALA A 25 -25.80 37.42 -29.89
C ALA A 25 -24.47 36.67 -29.86
N ALA A 26 -23.49 37.20 -29.15
CA ALA A 26 -22.26 36.46 -28.79
C ALA A 26 -22.65 35.20 -28.00
N PRO A 27 -22.05 34.02 -28.28
CA PRO A 27 -22.30 32.86 -27.46
C PRO A 27 -21.91 33.19 -26.00
N PRO A 28 -22.67 32.66 -24.99
CA PRO A 28 -22.34 32.91 -23.62
C PRO A 28 -20.91 32.36 -23.38
N ALA A 29 -20.03 33.21 -22.83
CA ALA A 29 -18.74 32.76 -22.35
C ALA A 29 -18.98 31.58 -21.40
N THR A 30 -18.45 30.43 -21.76
CA THR A 30 -18.38 29.30 -20.84
C THR A 30 -17.57 29.81 -19.64
N ALA A 31 -18.23 29.99 -18.50
CA ALA A 31 -17.56 30.30 -17.26
C ALA A 31 -16.53 29.19 -17.06
N ASP A 32 -15.25 29.54 -17.12
CA ASP A 32 -14.16 28.64 -16.72
C ASP A 32 -14.51 28.14 -15.32
N SER A 33 -14.82 26.85 -15.24
CA SER A 33 -14.95 26.21 -13.94
C SER A 33 -13.65 26.45 -13.19
N PRO A 34 -13.69 26.92 -11.93
CA PRO A 34 -12.47 27.12 -11.17
C PRO A 34 -11.65 25.84 -11.23
N PRO A 35 -10.34 25.92 -11.43
CA PRO A 35 -9.48 24.73 -11.49
C PRO A 35 -9.75 23.91 -10.24
N ALA A 36 -10.08 22.64 -10.43
CA ALA A 36 -10.30 21.72 -9.31
C ALA A 36 -9.13 21.84 -8.34
N PRO A 37 -9.37 21.95 -7.02
CA PRO A 37 -8.28 22.08 -6.06
C PRO A 37 -7.27 20.98 -6.34
N ASN A 38 -5.99 21.34 -6.44
CA ASN A 38 -4.88 20.47 -6.76
C ASN A 38 -4.87 19.33 -5.71
N ARG A 39 -5.63 18.25 -5.97
CA ARG A 39 -5.75 17.11 -5.08
C ARG A 39 -4.50 16.28 -5.29
N ALA A 40 -3.62 16.28 -4.32
CA ALA A 40 -2.54 15.29 -4.28
C ALA A 40 -3.18 13.90 -4.27
N GLY A 41 -2.52 12.96 -4.95
CA GLY A 41 -2.97 11.57 -4.97
C GLY A 41 -2.96 10.90 -3.61
N SER A 42 -3.44 9.68 -3.56
CA SER A 42 -3.46 8.88 -2.35
C SER A 42 -3.14 7.42 -2.62
N LEU A 43 -2.71 6.71 -1.58
CA LEU A 43 -2.49 5.27 -1.63
C LEU A 43 -3.48 4.56 -0.72
N VAL A 44 -3.88 3.33 -1.12
CA VAL A 44 -4.64 2.39 -0.27
C VAL A 44 -3.93 1.04 -0.36
N LEU A 45 -3.05 0.76 0.59
CA LEU A 45 -2.17 -0.41 0.58
C LEU A 45 -2.70 -1.47 1.54
N VAL A 46 -3.16 -2.60 1.01
CA VAL A 46 -3.78 -3.69 1.78
C VAL A 46 -2.76 -4.77 2.07
N GLY A 47 -2.68 -5.23 3.29
CA GLY A 47 -1.74 -6.25 3.74
C GLY A 47 -1.94 -7.66 3.18
N GLY A 48 -2.83 -7.82 2.21
CA GLY A 48 -3.14 -9.08 1.55
C GLY A 48 -4.50 -9.65 1.95
N ALA A 49 -4.90 -10.73 1.31
CA ALA A 49 -6.15 -11.45 1.57
C ALA A 49 -7.37 -10.51 1.73
N LEU A 50 -7.47 -9.49 0.85
CA LEU A 50 -8.61 -8.57 0.83
C LEU A 50 -9.87 -9.34 0.49
N LYS A 51 -10.77 -9.45 1.45
CA LYS A 51 -12.00 -10.23 1.30
C LYS A 51 -13.01 -9.48 0.42
N GLU A 52 -13.75 -10.21 -0.41
CA GLU A 52 -14.79 -9.64 -1.30
C GLU A 52 -15.81 -8.76 -0.56
N ASN A 53 -16.19 -9.13 0.65
CA ASN A 53 -17.18 -8.42 1.45
C ASN A 53 -16.59 -7.24 2.27
N ASN A 54 -15.32 -6.88 2.08
CA ASN A 54 -14.74 -5.72 2.77
C ASN A 54 -15.17 -4.41 2.10
N THR A 55 -16.45 -4.06 2.30
CA THR A 55 -17.05 -2.82 1.75
C THR A 55 -16.32 -1.56 2.20
N GLN A 56 -15.64 -1.59 3.35
CA GLN A 56 -14.92 -0.46 3.89
C GLN A 56 -13.70 -0.10 3.03
N VAL A 57 -12.87 -1.10 2.67
CA VAL A 57 -11.66 -0.87 1.86
C VAL A 57 -12.01 -0.59 0.40
N TYR A 58 -12.90 -1.41 -0.22
CA TYR A 58 -13.35 -1.13 -1.60
C TYR A 58 -14.03 0.22 -1.71
N GLY A 59 -14.91 0.55 -0.75
CA GLY A 59 -15.58 1.85 -0.68
C GLY A 59 -14.62 3.02 -0.56
N GLU A 60 -13.55 2.90 0.22
CA GLU A 60 -12.54 3.97 0.33
C GLU A 60 -11.75 4.14 -0.98
N ILE A 61 -11.36 3.04 -1.66
CA ILE A 61 -10.72 3.12 -2.98
C ILE A 61 -11.64 3.82 -3.98
N ILE A 62 -12.89 3.38 -4.07
CA ILE A 62 -13.88 3.95 -5.00
C ILE A 62 -14.15 5.43 -4.69
N LYS A 63 -14.33 5.78 -3.42
CA LYS A 63 -14.52 7.16 -2.97
C LYS A 63 -13.36 8.07 -3.42
N ARG A 64 -12.11 7.61 -3.26
CA ARG A 64 -10.91 8.34 -3.68
C ARG A 64 -10.78 8.43 -5.19
N ALA A 65 -11.23 7.41 -5.91
CA ALA A 65 -11.27 7.40 -7.38
C ALA A 65 -12.39 8.25 -7.98
N GLY A 66 -13.21 8.93 -7.18
CA GLY A 66 -14.30 9.80 -7.67
C GLY A 66 -15.71 9.35 -7.31
N GLY A 67 -15.85 8.38 -6.40
CA GLY A 67 -17.14 7.86 -5.93
C GLY A 67 -17.91 7.17 -7.05
N PRO A 68 -19.19 7.52 -7.28
CA PRO A 68 -20.03 6.92 -8.33
C PRO A 68 -19.51 7.11 -9.77
N ARG A 69 -18.49 7.93 -9.97
CA ARG A 69 -17.82 8.14 -11.27
C ARG A 69 -16.45 7.45 -11.34
N ALA A 70 -16.10 6.65 -10.35
CA ALA A 70 -14.82 5.97 -10.30
C ALA A 70 -14.63 5.03 -11.49
N ARG A 71 -13.48 5.11 -12.13
CA ARG A 71 -13.01 4.21 -13.18
C ARG A 71 -11.71 3.60 -12.73
N ILE A 72 -11.70 2.29 -12.50
CA ILE A 72 -10.56 1.59 -11.88
C ILE A 72 -9.81 0.78 -12.94
N GLY A 73 -8.53 1.10 -13.13
CA GLY A 73 -7.59 0.26 -13.87
C GLY A 73 -7.06 -0.86 -12.95
N VAL A 74 -7.33 -2.09 -13.30
CA VAL A 74 -6.89 -3.28 -12.54
C VAL A 74 -5.66 -3.86 -13.19
N ILE A 75 -4.54 -3.93 -12.46
CA ILE A 75 -3.28 -4.50 -12.90
C ILE A 75 -2.98 -5.74 -12.08
N THR A 76 -2.85 -6.89 -12.71
CA THR A 76 -2.67 -8.19 -12.06
C THR A 76 -1.40 -8.91 -12.52
N ALA A 77 -0.42 -8.15 -12.99
CA ALA A 77 0.85 -8.69 -13.47
C ALA A 77 1.66 -9.49 -12.42
N ALA A 78 1.33 -9.38 -11.13
CA ALA A 78 1.91 -10.24 -10.10
C ALA A 78 1.40 -11.69 -10.14
N SER A 79 0.25 -11.94 -10.77
CA SER A 79 -0.26 -13.29 -11.02
C SER A 79 0.62 -14.01 -12.05
N VAL A 80 0.50 -15.34 -12.14
CA VAL A 80 1.09 -16.06 -13.26
C VAL A 80 0.47 -15.59 -14.58
N PRO A 81 1.20 -15.55 -15.69
CA PRO A 81 0.61 -15.27 -16.99
C PRO A 81 -0.26 -16.45 -17.46
N GLU A 82 -1.13 -16.22 -18.44
CA GLU A 82 -2.02 -17.26 -18.97
C GLU A 82 -1.24 -18.48 -19.47
N SER A 83 -0.10 -18.26 -20.15
CA SER A 83 0.76 -19.33 -20.70
C SER A 83 1.32 -20.28 -19.62
N GLN A 84 1.32 -19.88 -18.34
CA GLN A 84 1.84 -20.68 -17.22
C GLN A 84 0.71 -21.21 -16.30
N ASP A 85 -0.55 -20.90 -16.60
CA ASP A 85 -1.69 -21.39 -15.81
C ASP A 85 -2.21 -22.71 -16.41
N PRO A 86 -2.08 -23.85 -15.70
CA PRO A 86 -2.57 -25.13 -16.20
C PRO A 86 -4.11 -25.18 -16.33
N HIS A 87 -4.81 -24.21 -15.74
CA HIS A 87 -6.27 -24.11 -15.75
C HIS A 87 -6.77 -22.91 -16.57
N ALA A 88 -5.94 -22.29 -17.41
CA ALA A 88 -6.30 -21.08 -18.17
C ALA A 88 -7.62 -21.21 -18.97
N GLY A 89 -7.91 -22.42 -19.48
CA GLY A 89 -9.15 -22.70 -20.23
C GLY A 89 -10.40 -22.97 -19.37
N ASP A 90 -10.29 -22.98 -18.05
CA ASP A 90 -11.43 -23.24 -17.14
C ASP A 90 -11.72 -21.98 -16.28
N PRO A 91 -12.82 -21.25 -16.57
CA PRO A 91 -13.16 -20.03 -15.82
C PRO A 91 -13.40 -20.23 -14.33
N ALA A 92 -13.66 -21.47 -13.88
CA ALA A 92 -13.89 -21.78 -12.46
C ALA A 92 -12.59 -22.04 -11.71
N LEU A 93 -11.51 -22.35 -12.40
CA LEU A 93 -10.22 -22.75 -11.81
C LEU A 93 -9.07 -21.81 -12.19
N CYS A 94 -9.20 -21.03 -13.25
CA CYS A 94 -8.13 -20.14 -13.71
C CYS A 94 -7.72 -19.12 -12.63
N SER A 95 -6.41 -18.93 -12.49
CA SER A 95 -5.81 -18.00 -11.51
C SER A 95 -4.62 -17.25 -12.11
N ASN A 96 -4.74 -16.84 -13.37
CA ASN A 96 -3.74 -16.07 -14.10
C ASN A 96 -4.04 -14.56 -14.09
N SER A 97 -3.18 -13.78 -14.74
CA SER A 97 -3.30 -12.33 -14.80
C SER A 97 -4.64 -11.88 -15.40
N ALA A 98 -5.08 -12.48 -16.51
CA ALA A 98 -6.32 -12.10 -17.18
C ALA A 98 -7.57 -12.45 -16.35
N CYS A 99 -7.63 -13.68 -15.81
CA CYS A 99 -8.71 -14.14 -14.97
C CYS A 99 -8.86 -13.30 -13.70
N ASN A 100 -7.75 -13.06 -13.00
CA ASN A 100 -7.72 -12.23 -11.80
C ASN A 100 -8.05 -10.76 -12.13
N GLY A 101 -7.63 -10.28 -13.30
CA GLY A 101 -7.97 -8.94 -13.78
C GLY A 101 -9.47 -8.76 -13.99
N ALA A 102 -10.10 -9.72 -14.66
CA ALA A 102 -11.56 -9.76 -14.88
C ALA A 102 -12.32 -9.86 -13.55
N TYR A 103 -11.87 -10.74 -12.65
CA TYR A 103 -12.46 -10.92 -11.31
C TYR A 103 -12.46 -9.62 -10.50
N TYR A 104 -11.31 -8.93 -10.38
CA TYR A 104 -11.25 -7.67 -9.62
C TYR A 104 -12.03 -6.55 -10.33
N ALA A 105 -12.02 -6.50 -11.66
CA ALA A 105 -12.80 -5.52 -12.40
C ALA A 105 -14.30 -5.67 -12.11
N ASP A 106 -14.82 -6.92 -12.13
CA ASP A 106 -16.19 -7.20 -11.75
C ASP A 106 -16.48 -6.85 -10.29
N LEU A 107 -15.56 -7.18 -9.37
CA LEU A 107 -15.70 -6.91 -7.96
C LEU A 107 -15.78 -5.39 -7.68
N PHE A 108 -14.95 -4.57 -8.31
CA PHE A 108 -15.05 -3.10 -8.18
C PHE A 108 -16.38 -2.56 -8.69
N LYS A 109 -16.90 -3.09 -9.81
CA LYS A 109 -18.23 -2.72 -10.31
C LYS A 109 -19.33 -3.11 -9.34
N ARG A 110 -19.28 -4.31 -8.75
CA ARG A 110 -20.20 -4.75 -7.69
C ARG A 110 -20.17 -3.85 -6.46
N HIS A 111 -19.01 -3.26 -6.14
CA HIS A 111 -18.86 -2.29 -5.05
C HIS A 111 -19.24 -0.85 -5.44
N GLY A 112 -19.70 -0.60 -6.66
CA GLY A 112 -20.26 0.69 -7.09
C GLY A 112 -19.31 1.60 -7.87
N ALA A 113 -18.20 1.10 -8.40
CA ALA A 113 -17.42 1.82 -9.40
C ALA A 113 -18.23 1.95 -10.69
N ALA A 114 -18.17 3.12 -11.37
CA ALA A 114 -18.85 3.31 -12.66
C ALA A 114 -18.29 2.39 -13.74
N ASP A 115 -16.99 2.13 -13.68
CA ASP A 115 -16.29 1.23 -14.59
C ASP A 115 -15.05 0.65 -13.89
N ALA A 116 -14.67 -0.55 -14.30
CA ALA A 116 -13.39 -1.13 -13.93
C ALA A 116 -12.94 -2.06 -15.06
N GLN A 117 -11.67 -1.96 -15.43
CA GLN A 117 -11.10 -2.66 -16.57
C GLN A 117 -9.74 -3.25 -16.20
N TRP A 118 -9.47 -4.45 -16.67
CA TRP A 118 -8.15 -5.02 -16.66
C TRP A 118 -7.23 -4.24 -17.61
N ILE A 119 -6.03 -3.93 -17.14
CA ILE A 119 -4.95 -3.36 -17.94
C ILE A 119 -4.07 -4.54 -18.38
N PRO A 120 -3.98 -4.86 -19.69
CA PRO A 120 -3.40 -6.10 -20.18
C PRO A 120 -1.85 -6.04 -20.22
N VAL A 121 -1.25 -5.94 -19.04
CA VAL A 121 0.22 -5.97 -18.85
C VAL A 121 0.55 -7.09 -17.88
N ASP A 122 1.30 -8.08 -18.36
CA ASP A 122 1.81 -9.21 -17.58
C ASP A 122 3.06 -9.82 -18.26
N LEU A 123 3.53 -10.97 -17.81
CA LEU A 123 4.72 -11.62 -18.39
C LEU A 123 4.54 -12.09 -19.82
N ASP A 124 3.31 -12.40 -20.27
CA ASP A 124 3.02 -12.72 -21.69
C ASP A 124 2.90 -11.44 -22.54
N HIS A 125 2.63 -10.29 -21.92
CA HIS A 125 2.31 -9.03 -22.57
C HIS A 125 3.21 -7.87 -22.09
N VAL A 126 4.52 -8.13 -21.88
CA VAL A 126 5.48 -7.11 -21.39
C VAL A 126 5.55 -5.90 -22.32
N ALA A 127 5.45 -6.11 -23.64
CA ALA A 127 5.51 -5.03 -24.63
C ALA A 127 4.32 -4.05 -24.51
N GLU A 128 3.18 -4.51 -24.02
CA GLU A 128 1.97 -3.68 -23.83
C GLU A 128 2.18 -2.59 -22.78
N ALA A 129 3.15 -2.73 -21.88
CA ALA A 129 3.50 -1.68 -20.96
C ALA A 129 4.07 -0.41 -21.65
N ASP A 130 4.43 -0.49 -22.94
CA ASP A 130 4.88 0.65 -23.73
C ASP A 130 3.93 0.95 -24.92
N SER A 131 2.77 0.29 -24.98
CA SER A 131 1.73 0.49 -25.98
C SER A 131 0.96 1.78 -25.75
N ASP A 132 0.87 2.64 -26.77
CA ASP A 132 0.11 3.90 -26.67
C ASP A 132 -1.39 3.64 -26.47
N ALA A 133 -1.92 2.51 -26.94
CA ALA A 133 -3.31 2.11 -26.70
C ALA A 133 -3.56 1.80 -25.22
N VAL A 134 -2.65 1.08 -24.56
CA VAL A 134 -2.74 0.77 -23.12
C VAL A 134 -2.51 2.03 -22.28
N VAL A 135 -1.61 2.91 -22.69
CA VAL A 135 -1.44 4.24 -22.06
C VAL A 135 -2.74 5.04 -22.12
N ALA A 136 -3.41 5.10 -23.28
CA ALA A 136 -4.70 5.78 -23.41
C ALA A 136 -5.79 5.15 -22.51
N GLN A 137 -5.79 3.82 -22.34
CA GLN A 137 -6.67 3.16 -21.39
C GLN A 137 -6.36 3.63 -19.96
N VAL A 138 -5.08 3.65 -19.54
CA VAL A 138 -4.65 4.14 -18.22
C VAL A 138 -5.05 5.60 -17.99
N GLU A 139 -4.86 6.47 -18.98
CA GLU A 139 -5.25 7.88 -18.89
C GLU A 139 -6.75 8.09 -18.67
N SER A 140 -7.59 7.17 -19.19
CA SER A 140 -9.03 7.20 -18.99
C SER A 140 -9.48 6.79 -17.58
N MET A 141 -8.60 6.18 -16.75
CA MET A 141 -8.92 5.73 -15.39
C MET A 141 -8.75 6.85 -14.35
N THR A 142 -9.46 6.72 -13.23
CA THR A 142 -9.41 7.67 -12.10
C THR A 142 -8.76 7.09 -10.87
N GLY A 143 -8.51 5.78 -10.85
CA GLY A 143 -7.81 5.06 -9.81
C GLY A 143 -7.27 3.74 -10.34
N PHE A 144 -6.34 3.14 -9.58
CA PHE A 144 -5.66 1.91 -9.96
C PHE A 144 -5.64 0.92 -8.80
N PHE A 145 -5.75 -0.37 -9.13
CA PHE A 145 -5.63 -1.46 -8.19
C PHE A 145 -4.63 -2.50 -8.70
N PHE A 146 -3.59 -2.73 -7.91
CA PHE A 146 -2.57 -3.75 -8.16
C PHE A 146 -2.93 -5.02 -7.38
N GLY A 147 -3.11 -6.13 -8.08
CA GLY A 147 -3.45 -7.43 -7.49
C GLY A 147 -2.29 -8.07 -6.71
N GLY A 148 -2.61 -9.15 -5.99
CA GLY A 148 -1.63 -9.98 -5.30
C GLY A 148 -0.92 -10.98 -6.22
N GLY A 149 0.10 -11.65 -5.68
CA GLY A 149 0.95 -12.64 -6.35
C GLY A 149 2.42 -12.40 -6.01
N ASP A 150 3.28 -12.38 -7.02
CA ASP A 150 4.70 -12.12 -6.87
C ASP A 150 5.05 -10.67 -7.31
N GLN A 151 5.49 -9.85 -6.37
CA GLN A 151 5.83 -8.45 -6.63
C GLN A 151 7.00 -8.28 -7.62
N TYR A 152 7.86 -9.26 -7.77
CA TYR A 152 8.97 -9.20 -8.72
C TYR A 152 8.48 -9.18 -10.18
N ARG A 153 7.35 -9.83 -10.47
CA ARG A 153 6.73 -9.79 -11.81
C ARG A 153 6.28 -8.38 -12.19
N TYR A 154 5.87 -7.54 -11.23
CA TYR A 154 5.59 -6.12 -11.50
C TYR A 154 6.83 -5.36 -11.96
N LEU A 155 7.99 -5.62 -11.35
CA LEU A 155 9.25 -5.01 -11.80
C LEU A 155 9.56 -5.42 -13.23
N THR A 156 9.49 -6.72 -13.52
CA THR A 156 9.79 -7.28 -14.85
C THR A 156 8.86 -6.71 -15.94
N THR A 157 7.58 -6.50 -15.63
CA THR A 157 6.58 -6.08 -16.62
C THR A 157 6.49 -4.57 -16.79
N LEU A 158 6.66 -3.79 -15.73
CA LEU A 158 6.39 -2.36 -15.73
C LEU A 158 7.65 -1.49 -15.64
N MET A 159 8.82 -2.07 -15.37
CA MET A 159 10.10 -1.36 -15.33
C MET A 159 11.06 -1.88 -16.39
N ARG A 160 12.07 -1.09 -16.74
CA ARG A 160 13.02 -1.37 -17.83
C ARG A 160 14.45 -1.26 -17.34
N GLY A 161 15.24 -2.29 -17.71
CA GLY A 161 16.67 -2.34 -17.46
C GLY A 161 17.06 -2.33 -15.98
N ASP A 162 18.37 -2.40 -15.71
CA ASP A 162 18.92 -2.43 -14.34
C ASP A 162 18.69 -1.13 -13.56
N ALA A 163 18.43 -0.04 -14.27
CA ALA A 163 18.13 1.25 -13.67
C ALA A 163 16.65 1.40 -13.25
N HIS A 164 15.84 0.36 -13.43
CA HIS A 164 14.41 0.34 -13.11
C HIS A 164 13.66 1.58 -13.66
N GLN A 165 13.88 1.89 -14.95
CA GLN A 165 13.17 2.99 -15.60
C GLN A 165 11.70 2.62 -15.79
N ASP A 166 10.82 3.59 -15.63
CA ASP A 166 9.39 3.40 -15.84
C ASP A 166 9.09 3.03 -17.30
N SER A 167 8.21 2.04 -17.52
CA SER A 167 7.51 1.89 -18.79
C SER A 167 6.56 3.08 -19.02
N LYS A 168 6.05 3.24 -20.25
CA LYS A 168 5.05 4.29 -20.54
C LYS A 168 3.81 4.18 -19.64
N VAL A 169 3.32 2.95 -19.41
CA VAL A 169 2.15 2.67 -18.55
C VAL A 169 2.44 3.09 -17.11
N LEU A 170 3.61 2.73 -16.54
CA LEU A 170 3.94 3.12 -15.17
C LEU A 170 4.12 4.64 -15.04
N ALA A 171 4.75 5.27 -16.03
CA ALA A 171 4.90 6.73 -16.09
C ALA A 171 3.53 7.45 -16.12
N ALA A 172 2.56 6.92 -16.89
CA ALA A 172 1.20 7.44 -16.93
C ALA A 172 0.50 7.28 -15.56
N ILE A 173 0.64 6.12 -14.89
CA ILE A 173 0.09 5.90 -13.54
C ILE A 173 0.68 6.89 -12.54
N ARG A 174 2.01 7.14 -12.58
CA ARG A 174 2.66 8.17 -11.74
C ARG A 174 2.09 9.56 -11.99
N ALA A 175 1.92 9.92 -13.25
CA ALA A 175 1.32 11.21 -13.63
C ALA A 175 -0.11 11.32 -13.07
N LYS A 176 -0.93 10.27 -13.18
CA LYS A 176 -2.29 10.23 -12.62
C LYS A 176 -2.27 10.36 -11.10
N LEU A 177 -1.37 9.66 -10.39
CA LEU A 177 -1.21 9.79 -8.94
C LEU A 177 -0.83 11.24 -8.57
N ALA A 178 0.12 11.86 -9.27
CA ALA A 178 0.51 13.25 -9.03
C ALA A 178 -0.66 14.24 -9.25
N HIS A 179 -1.64 13.88 -10.08
CA HIS A 179 -2.83 14.69 -10.37
C HIS A 179 -4.09 14.26 -9.60
N GLY A 180 -3.94 13.49 -8.53
CA GLY A 180 -5.01 13.22 -7.58
C GLY A 180 -5.71 11.88 -7.70
N ALA A 181 -5.24 10.98 -8.57
CA ALA A 181 -5.74 9.61 -8.61
C ALA A 181 -5.37 8.83 -7.33
N VAL A 182 -6.11 7.76 -7.05
CA VAL A 182 -5.74 6.79 -6.04
C VAL A 182 -4.96 5.65 -6.70
N VAL A 183 -3.86 5.24 -6.07
CA VAL A 183 -3.18 3.98 -6.36
C VAL A 183 -3.41 3.06 -5.17
N SER A 184 -3.92 1.88 -5.44
CA SER A 184 -4.21 0.89 -4.42
C SER A 184 -3.63 -0.47 -4.81
N GLY A 185 -3.47 -1.34 -3.82
CA GLY A 185 -3.00 -2.69 -4.09
C GLY A 185 -3.13 -3.59 -2.87
N SER A 186 -3.10 -4.90 -3.11
CA SER A 186 -3.20 -5.92 -2.08
C SER A 186 -2.02 -6.88 -2.17
N SER A 187 -1.43 -7.26 -1.02
CA SER A 187 -0.29 -8.18 -0.97
C SER A 187 0.89 -7.67 -1.83
N ALA A 188 1.33 -8.41 -2.83
CA ALA A 188 2.35 -7.97 -3.80
C ALA A 188 2.04 -6.59 -4.39
N GLY A 189 0.76 -6.29 -4.65
CA GLY A 189 0.31 -4.98 -5.16
C GLY A 189 0.44 -3.84 -4.15
N ALA A 190 0.43 -4.12 -2.85
CA ALA A 190 0.78 -3.15 -1.82
C ALA A 190 2.30 -3.04 -1.66
N GLN A 191 3.00 -4.16 -1.72
CA GLN A 191 4.43 -4.26 -1.52
C GLN A 191 5.22 -3.52 -2.60
N ILE A 192 4.77 -3.62 -3.86
CA ILE A 192 5.39 -2.93 -4.99
C ILE A 192 5.36 -1.38 -4.86
N ALA A 193 4.50 -0.83 -3.99
CA ALA A 193 4.49 0.60 -3.69
C ALA A 193 5.73 1.08 -2.93
N SER A 194 6.54 0.18 -2.37
CA SER A 194 7.74 0.48 -1.57
C SER A 194 8.75 1.32 -2.33
N GLY A 195 9.48 2.15 -1.57
CA GLY A 195 10.73 2.78 -1.99
C GLY A 195 11.91 1.79 -2.01
N PRO A 196 13.16 2.28 -1.86
CA PRO A 196 14.35 1.44 -1.83
C PRO A 196 14.23 0.26 -0.85
N ASP A 197 14.97 -0.80 -1.14
CA ASP A 197 15.09 -2.01 -0.34
C ASP A 197 13.77 -2.77 -0.14
N MET A 198 12.94 -2.82 -1.21
CA MET A 198 11.68 -3.58 -1.19
C MET A 198 11.95 -5.06 -0.89
N VAL A 199 11.29 -5.62 0.12
CA VAL A 199 11.42 -7.05 0.44
C VAL A 199 10.96 -7.92 -0.74
N SER A 200 11.72 -8.97 -1.05
CA SER A 200 11.43 -9.90 -2.15
C SER A 200 11.06 -11.32 -1.68
N GLY A 201 11.42 -11.70 -0.45
CA GLY A 201 11.12 -13.01 0.12
C GLY A 201 11.58 -13.08 1.58
N GLY A 202 11.50 -14.25 2.20
CA GLY A 202 12.05 -14.55 3.52
C GLY A 202 11.03 -14.92 4.59
N GLU A 203 11.46 -15.82 5.49
CA GLU A 203 10.76 -16.15 6.73
C GLU A 203 11.48 -15.53 7.93
N SER A 204 10.76 -15.30 9.04
CA SER A 204 11.31 -14.56 10.17
C SER A 204 12.50 -15.25 10.84
N TYR A 205 12.43 -16.55 11.06
CA TYR A 205 13.50 -17.27 11.72
C TYR A 205 14.79 -17.28 10.90
N GLU A 206 14.72 -17.65 9.62
CA GLU A 206 15.84 -17.68 8.69
C GLU A 206 16.42 -16.27 8.52
N SER A 207 15.57 -15.27 8.47
CA SER A 207 15.99 -13.86 8.39
C SER A 207 16.83 -13.46 9.61
N LEU A 208 16.39 -13.80 10.83
CA LEU A 208 17.12 -13.50 12.05
C LEU A 208 18.45 -14.25 12.12
N ARG A 209 18.49 -15.52 11.64
CA ARG A 209 19.67 -16.36 11.63
C ARG A 209 20.70 -15.95 10.58
N ASP A 210 20.25 -15.72 9.35
CA ASP A 210 21.12 -15.64 8.17
C ASP A 210 21.28 -14.21 7.62
N GLY A 211 20.41 -13.27 8.04
CA GLY A 211 20.41 -11.90 7.54
C GLY A 211 19.67 -11.73 6.21
N SER A 212 19.78 -10.53 5.65
CA SER A 212 19.22 -10.19 4.35
C SER A 212 20.29 -10.13 3.26
N ALA A 213 19.87 -10.33 2.01
CA ALA A 213 20.74 -10.18 0.85
C ALA A 213 20.01 -9.49 -0.32
N PRO A 214 20.73 -8.66 -1.12
CA PRO A 214 20.13 -8.05 -2.31
C PRO A 214 19.81 -9.13 -3.35
N GLY A 215 18.60 -9.05 -3.92
CA GLY A 215 18.15 -9.92 -4.99
C GLY A 215 16.80 -10.58 -4.71
N TYR A 216 16.36 -11.35 -5.69
CA TYR A 216 15.20 -12.24 -5.63
C TYR A 216 15.72 -13.69 -5.60
N PHE A 217 15.20 -14.51 -4.71
CA PHE A 217 15.69 -15.88 -4.49
C PHE A 217 14.57 -16.89 -4.67
N ASP A 218 14.92 -18.06 -5.25
CA ASP A 218 14.01 -19.20 -5.40
C ASP A 218 13.67 -19.84 -4.05
N ASP A 219 14.56 -19.73 -3.06
CA ASP A 219 14.31 -20.18 -1.70
C ASP A 219 13.38 -19.17 -0.97
N PRO A 220 12.11 -19.54 -0.69
CA PRO A 220 11.14 -18.63 -0.09
C PRO A 220 11.48 -18.26 1.36
N ALA A 221 12.32 -19.04 2.04
CA ALA A 221 12.74 -18.77 3.41
C ALA A 221 13.86 -17.71 3.49
N ARG A 222 14.63 -17.54 2.40
CA ARG A 222 15.74 -16.60 2.35
C ARG A 222 15.26 -15.14 2.26
N LEU A 223 15.71 -14.30 3.18
CA LEU A 223 15.39 -12.87 3.16
C LEU A 223 16.11 -12.16 2.03
N GLY A 224 15.36 -11.83 1.00
CA GLY A 224 15.81 -11.04 -0.13
C GLY A 224 15.21 -9.64 -0.12
N TYR A 225 15.89 -8.72 -0.79
CA TYR A 225 15.36 -7.39 -1.05
C TYR A 225 15.88 -6.82 -2.38
N ILE A 226 15.11 -5.93 -2.97
CA ILE A 226 15.47 -5.21 -4.20
C ILE A 226 15.99 -3.83 -3.81
N PRO A 227 17.29 -3.55 -3.94
CA PRO A 227 17.88 -2.27 -3.51
C PRO A 227 17.26 -1.05 -4.18
N GLN A 228 16.92 -1.14 -5.47
CA GLN A 228 16.27 -0.06 -6.21
C GLN A 228 14.82 0.19 -5.73
N GLY A 229 14.25 -0.79 -5.03
CA GLY A 229 12.88 -0.76 -4.55
C GLY A 229 11.86 -1.23 -5.56
N GLY A 230 10.59 -0.98 -5.22
CA GLY A 230 9.45 -1.11 -6.11
C GLY A 230 9.19 0.19 -6.88
N PHE A 231 7.91 0.55 -6.99
CA PHE A 231 7.52 1.78 -7.71
C PHE A 231 7.81 3.06 -6.92
N GLY A 232 8.16 2.99 -5.64
CA GLY A 232 8.52 4.15 -4.84
C GLY A 232 7.38 5.14 -4.62
N PHE A 233 6.13 4.69 -4.63
CA PHE A 233 4.98 5.52 -4.30
C PHE A 233 4.96 5.88 -2.81
N LEU A 234 5.40 4.99 -1.93
CA LEU A 234 5.59 5.21 -0.51
C LEU A 234 7.08 5.16 -0.16
N ARG A 235 7.62 6.22 0.42
CA ARG A 235 9.04 6.35 0.77
C ARG A 235 9.29 6.64 2.24
N SER A 236 8.23 6.79 3.04
CA SER A 236 8.35 7.13 4.45
C SER A 236 8.66 5.92 5.35
N GLY A 237 8.77 4.73 4.80
CA GLY A 237 9.14 3.50 5.48
C GLY A 237 9.08 2.30 4.54
N LEU A 238 9.67 1.18 4.94
CA LEU A 238 9.47 -0.11 4.28
C LEU A 238 8.01 -0.56 4.40
N VAL A 239 7.54 -1.34 3.44
CA VAL A 239 6.23 -1.99 3.49
C VAL A 239 6.43 -3.49 3.54
N ASP A 240 5.78 -4.15 4.49
CA ASP A 240 5.65 -5.61 4.49
C ASP A 240 4.18 -6.00 4.64
N THR A 241 3.80 -7.15 4.10
CA THR A 241 2.41 -7.60 3.98
C THR A 241 2.21 -8.98 4.61
N HIS A 242 0.95 -9.36 4.91
CA HIS A 242 0.59 -10.60 5.61
C HIS A 242 1.29 -10.77 6.96
N THR A 243 1.68 -9.68 7.62
CA THR A 243 2.69 -9.71 8.68
C THR A 243 2.31 -10.66 9.79
N GLY A 244 1.18 -10.44 10.46
CA GLY A 244 0.78 -11.33 11.55
C GLY A 244 0.28 -12.71 11.08
N ALA A 245 -0.31 -12.80 9.88
CA ALA A 245 -0.82 -14.06 9.33
C ALA A 245 0.31 -15.05 8.99
N TYR A 246 1.48 -14.53 8.59
CA TYR A 246 2.66 -15.32 8.23
C TYR A 246 3.84 -15.08 9.19
N GLY A 247 3.61 -14.41 10.31
CA GLY A 247 4.65 -14.18 11.33
C GLY A 247 5.87 -13.39 10.87
N ARG A 248 5.68 -12.39 10.00
CA ARG A 248 6.76 -11.70 9.29
C ARG A 248 7.41 -10.55 10.06
N GLU A 249 7.05 -10.34 11.33
CA GLU A 249 7.60 -9.25 12.15
C GLU A 249 9.13 -9.37 12.30
N GLY A 250 9.67 -10.58 12.42
CA GLY A 250 11.10 -10.84 12.54
C GLY A 250 11.86 -10.44 11.27
N ARG A 251 11.37 -10.85 10.08
CA ARG A 251 11.99 -10.48 8.81
C ARG A 251 11.93 -8.97 8.55
N ALA A 252 10.83 -8.33 8.91
CA ALA A 252 10.65 -6.89 8.76
C ALA A 252 11.63 -6.09 9.61
N LEU A 253 11.83 -6.49 10.88
CA LEU A 253 12.83 -5.91 11.78
C LEU A 253 14.27 -6.17 11.29
N ARG A 254 14.54 -7.38 10.80
CA ARG A 254 15.85 -7.72 10.28
C ARG A 254 16.20 -6.93 9.03
N LEU A 255 15.31 -6.88 8.05
CA LEU A 255 15.52 -6.14 6.81
C LEU A 255 15.77 -4.64 7.10
N ALA A 256 14.91 -4.03 7.92
CA ALA A 256 15.06 -2.62 8.28
C ALA A 256 16.41 -2.34 8.94
N SER A 257 16.84 -3.23 9.85
CA SER A 257 18.14 -3.13 10.51
C SER A 257 19.31 -3.26 9.53
N ASP A 258 19.25 -4.23 8.61
CA ASP A 258 20.34 -4.51 7.66
C ASP A 258 20.48 -3.41 6.60
N THR A 259 19.38 -2.78 6.20
CA THR A 259 19.34 -1.76 5.15
C THR A 259 19.30 -0.32 5.69
N GLY A 260 19.31 -0.15 7.03
CA GLY A 260 19.35 1.16 7.65
C GLY A 260 18.05 1.96 7.59
N HIS A 261 16.92 1.27 7.48
CA HIS A 261 15.61 1.92 7.54
C HIS A 261 15.12 2.05 8.99
N ASP A 262 14.72 3.24 9.36
CA ASP A 262 14.18 3.52 10.70
C ASP A 262 12.72 3.10 10.88
N ARG A 263 11.99 2.84 9.78
CA ARG A 263 10.53 2.56 9.83
C ARG A 263 10.10 1.43 8.93
N VAL A 264 9.21 0.57 9.46
CA VAL A 264 8.45 -0.39 8.67
C VAL A 264 6.96 -0.22 8.94
N TYR A 265 6.17 -0.24 7.88
CA TYR A 265 4.72 -0.44 7.92
C TYR A 265 4.44 -1.92 7.65
N ALA A 266 4.12 -2.65 8.70
CA ALA A 266 3.86 -4.08 8.67
C ALA A 266 2.33 -4.29 8.64
N LEU A 267 1.81 -4.57 7.44
CA LEU A 267 0.39 -4.59 7.14
C LEU A 267 -0.19 -5.99 7.38
N GLU A 268 -1.26 -6.06 8.15
CA GLU A 268 -2.01 -7.31 8.32
C GLU A 268 -3.07 -7.51 7.23
N GLU A 269 -3.46 -8.77 7.04
CA GLU A 269 -4.45 -9.15 6.04
C GLU A 269 -5.79 -8.40 6.20
N ASN A 270 -6.48 -8.19 5.07
CA ASN A 270 -7.79 -7.58 5.00
C ASN A 270 -7.88 -6.18 5.62
N THR A 271 -6.74 -5.50 5.77
CA THR A 271 -6.58 -4.18 6.40
C THR A 271 -5.69 -3.30 5.56
N ALA A 272 -6.03 -2.04 5.44
CA ALA A 272 -5.36 -1.08 4.59
C ALA A 272 -4.62 0.00 5.38
N LEU A 273 -3.45 0.37 4.89
CA LEU A 273 -2.76 1.62 5.14
C LEU A 273 -3.22 2.63 4.09
N VAL A 274 -3.99 3.61 4.49
CA VAL A 274 -4.47 4.70 3.63
C VAL A 274 -3.54 5.88 3.79
N VAL A 275 -2.89 6.31 2.70
CA VAL A 275 -1.90 7.39 2.71
C VAL A 275 -2.39 8.57 1.89
N ASP A 276 -2.60 9.69 2.52
CA ASP A 276 -2.89 10.97 1.87
C ASP A 276 -1.59 11.71 1.56
N ARG A 277 -1.47 12.22 0.33
CA ARG A 277 -0.32 13.01 -0.13
C ARG A 277 1.02 12.30 0.07
N PRO A 278 1.18 11.07 -0.47
CA PRO A 278 2.40 10.29 -0.30
C PRO A 278 3.63 11.07 -0.74
N GLY A 279 4.73 10.96 0.03
CA GLY A 279 6.00 11.63 -0.25
C GLY A 279 6.03 13.14 -0.01
N SER A 280 4.96 13.73 0.50
CA SER A 280 4.92 15.16 0.84
C SER A 280 5.18 15.41 2.33
N SER A 281 5.51 16.67 2.67
CA SER A 281 5.62 17.09 4.08
C SER A 281 4.29 17.04 4.86
N ARG A 282 3.19 16.76 4.19
CA ARG A 282 1.85 16.60 4.75
C ARG A 282 1.32 15.18 4.58
N GLU A 283 2.22 14.22 4.43
CA GLU A 283 1.83 12.81 4.39
C GLU A 283 1.11 12.42 5.67
N HIS A 284 -0.09 11.91 5.51
CA HIS A 284 -0.95 11.49 6.59
C HIS A 284 -1.45 10.08 6.36
N ILE A 285 -1.41 9.26 7.38
CA ILE A 285 -1.73 7.85 7.32
C ILE A 285 -2.94 7.56 8.20
N THR A 286 -3.85 6.71 7.69
CA THR A 286 -4.99 6.19 8.44
C THR A 286 -5.06 4.69 8.24
N VAL A 287 -5.32 3.92 9.30
CA VAL A 287 -5.56 2.48 9.22
C VAL A 287 -7.05 2.22 9.00
N LEU A 288 -7.38 1.29 8.11
CA LEU A 288 -8.75 0.99 7.74
C LEU A 288 -8.96 -0.53 7.61
N GLY A 289 -9.84 -1.11 8.39
CA GLY A 289 -10.17 -2.53 8.29
C GLY A 289 -10.17 -3.29 9.62
N PRO A 290 -10.45 -4.61 9.59
CA PRO A 290 -10.73 -5.40 10.79
C PRO A 290 -9.50 -5.78 11.63
N ASN A 291 -8.30 -5.78 11.03
CA ASN A 291 -7.04 -6.03 11.72
C ASN A 291 -6.29 -4.71 11.98
N GLY A 292 -4.98 -4.68 11.79
CA GLY A 292 -4.18 -3.48 12.02
C GLY A 292 -2.95 -3.38 11.15
N VAL A 293 -2.20 -2.33 11.41
CA VAL A 293 -0.87 -2.08 10.86
C VAL A 293 0.08 -1.87 12.02
N ALA A 294 1.16 -2.65 12.06
CA ALA A 294 2.23 -2.35 12.98
C ALA A 294 3.19 -1.33 12.36
N VAL A 295 3.51 -0.29 13.12
CA VAL A 295 4.60 0.63 12.82
C VAL A 295 5.78 0.19 13.68
N LEU A 296 6.82 -0.33 13.03
CA LEU A 296 8.09 -0.68 13.69
C LEU A 296 9.01 0.52 13.60
N ASP A 297 9.47 1.02 14.75
CA ASP A 297 10.36 2.18 14.85
C ASP A 297 11.72 1.73 15.36
N LEU A 298 12.74 1.90 14.52
CA LEU A 298 14.11 1.49 14.76
C LEU A 298 15.05 2.67 15.04
N ARG A 299 14.58 3.92 15.14
CA ARG A 299 15.45 5.11 15.36
C ARG A 299 16.38 4.98 16.57
N ASP A 300 15.87 4.40 17.65
CA ASP A 300 16.63 4.16 18.89
C ASP A 300 17.18 2.73 18.97
N ALA A 301 16.87 1.89 17.98
CA ALA A 301 17.29 0.50 17.98
C ALA A 301 18.81 0.35 17.80
N ARG A 302 19.33 -0.76 18.30
CA ARG A 302 20.73 -1.13 18.17
C ARG A 302 20.82 -2.59 17.79
N ALA A 303 21.29 -2.86 16.60
CA ALA A 303 21.60 -4.20 16.16
C ALA A 303 23.06 -4.53 16.48
N HIS A 304 23.33 -5.79 16.77
CA HIS A 304 24.67 -6.28 17.05
C HIS A 304 24.82 -7.71 16.54
N ASP A 305 25.85 -7.94 15.76
CA ASP A 305 26.29 -9.26 15.35
C ASP A 305 27.40 -9.75 16.28
N SER A 306 27.26 -10.97 16.76
CA SER A 306 28.21 -11.61 17.64
C SER A 306 28.46 -13.05 17.22
N ALA A 307 29.44 -13.71 17.86
CA ALA A 307 29.66 -15.14 17.67
C ALA A 307 28.44 -16.02 18.06
N HIS A 308 27.52 -15.46 18.82
CA HIS A 308 26.28 -16.15 19.22
C HIS A 308 25.10 -15.87 18.28
N GLY A 309 25.27 -15.00 17.29
CA GLY A 309 24.26 -14.58 16.31
C GLY A 309 23.84 -13.12 16.46
N TRP A 310 22.88 -12.73 15.65
CA TRP A 310 22.34 -11.38 15.58
C TRP A 310 21.40 -11.07 16.74
N SER A 311 21.44 -9.82 17.21
CA SER A 311 20.51 -9.29 18.20
C SER A 311 20.04 -7.88 17.83
N LEU A 312 18.85 -7.51 18.30
CA LEU A 312 18.27 -6.17 18.17
C LEU A 312 17.72 -5.72 19.52
N HIS A 313 18.08 -4.51 19.91
CA HIS A 313 17.63 -3.93 21.17
C HIS A 313 16.92 -2.61 20.95
N ARG A 314 15.87 -2.34 21.76
CA ARG A 314 15.16 -1.06 21.82
C ARG A 314 14.36 -0.69 20.56
N ALA A 315 14.02 -1.64 19.70
CA ALA A 315 13.00 -1.40 18.69
C ALA A 315 11.64 -1.10 19.38
N ARG A 316 10.77 -0.35 18.72
CA ARG A 316 9.44 -0.02 19.23
C ARG A 316 8.40 -0.56 18.28
N TYR A 317 7.35 -1.10 18.84
CA TYR A 317 6.21 -1.66 18.14
C TYR A 317 4.97 -0.86 18.51
N SER A 318 4.38 -0.18 17.54
CA SER A 318 3.07 0.45 17.66
C SER A 318 2.10 -0.26 16.75
N TYR A 319 1.01 -0.77 17.29
CA TYR A 319 -0.01 -1.50 16.55
C TYR A 319 -1.27 -0.63 16.46
N LEU A 320 -1.54 -0.13 15.26
CA LEU A 320 -2.66 0.76 14.96
C LEU A 320 -3.80 -0.03 14.34
N THR A 321 -5.03 0.28 14.72
CA THR A 321 -6.23 -0.39 14.22
C THR A 321 -7.22 0.59 13.62
N ASP A 322 -8.32 0.11 13.09
CA ASP A 322 -9.29 0.90 12.34
C ASP A 322 -9.53 2.31 12.87
N GLY A 323 -9.40 3.30 12.00
CA GLY A 323 -9.55 4.72 12.29
C GLY A 323 -8.39 5.38 13.03
N ASP A 324 -7.38 4.62 13.50
CA ASP A 324 -6.17 5.22 14.04
C ASP A 324 -5.37 5.87 12.91
N GLN A 325 -4.64 6.93 13.26
CA GLN A 325 -3.86 7.73 12.33
C GLN A 325 -2.38 7.73 12.72
N TYR A 326 -1.54 8.06 11.77
CA TYR A 326 -0.11 8.21 11.99
C TYR A 326 0.45 9.36 11.16
N ASP A 327 1.14 10.27 11.81
CA ASP A 327 1.88 11.35 11.17
C ASP A 327 3.31 10.85 10.91
N ALA A 328 3.62 10.58 9.65
CA ALA A 328 4.91 10.01 9.26
C ALA A 328 6.08 10.97 9.52
N ARG A 329 5.85 12.28 9.50
CA ARG A 329 6.88 13.30 9.72
C ARG A 329 7.27 13.42 11.19
N SER A 330 6.25 13.52 12.06
CA SER A 330 6.48 13.66 13.52
C SER A 330 6.60 12.31 14.24
N TRP A 331 6.40 11.19 13.55
CA TRP A 331 6.39 9.84 14.11
C TRP A 331 5.32 9.66 15.21
N THR A 332 4.20 10.35 15.06
CA THR A 332 3.19 10.43 16.13
C THR A 332 1.95 9.64 15.75
N PRO A 333 1.64 8.55 16.45
CA PRO A 333 0.34 7.90 16.35
C PRO A 333 -0.75 8.75 16.98
N ARG A 334 -1.94 8.74 16.37
CA ARG A 334 -3.14 9.39 16.90
C ARG A 334 -4.25 8.36 16.95
N VAL A 335 -4.70 8.07 18.16
CA VAL A 335 -5.76 7.09 18.39
C VAL A 335 -7.10 7.67 17.99
N ARG A 336 -7.93 6.88 17.33
CA ARG A 336 -9.28 7.26 16.91
C ARG A 336 -10.14 7.72 18.11
N PRO A 337 -10.92 8.79 17.96
CA PRO A 337 -11.94 9.15 18.94
C PRO A 337 -12.88 7.97 19.26
N GLY A 338 -13.19 7.77 20.53
CA GLY A 338 -14.00 6.64 21.02
C GLY A 338 -13.17 5.48 21.60
N LYS A 339 -11.92 5.31 21.22
CA LYS A 339 -10.99 4.45 21.97
C LYS A 339 -10.54 5.19 23.24
N ARG A 340 -10.45 4.47 24.34
CA ARG A 340 -10.03 5.02 25.64
C ARG A 340 -8.77 4.30 26.14
N PRO A 341 -7.94 4.96 26.98
CA PRO A 341 -6.79 4.31 27.60
C PRO A 341 -7.22 3.01 28.31
N LEU A 342 -6.49 1.93 28.04
CA LEU A 342 -6.70 0.66 28.70
C LEU A 342 -6.09 0.70 30.09
N VAL A 343 -6.91 0.45 31.11
CA VAL A 343 -6.43 0.16 32.46
C VAL A 343 -6.33 -1.36 32.60
N PRO A 344 -5.11 -1.94 32.67
CA PRO A 344 -4.95 -3.39 32.74
C PRO A 344 -5.65 -3.99 33.95
N ALA A 345 -6.59 -4.88 33.74
CA ALA A 345 -7.37 -5.53 34.82
C ALA A 345 -6.92 -6.98 35.09
N ALA A 346 -6.41 -7.67 34.08
CA ALA A 346 -5.97 -9.08 34.23
C ALA A 346 -4.82 -9.18 35.24
N THR A 347 -4.90 -10.22 36.08
CA THR A 347 -3.88 -10.55 37.10
C THR A 347 -3.08 -11.79 36.74
N THR A 348 -3.46 -12.46 35.63
CA THR A 348 -2.74 -13.62 35.12
C THR A 348 -1.51 -13.18 34.33
N PRO A 349 -0.38 -13.88 34.47
CA PRO A 349 0.77 -13.69 33.59
C PRO A 349 0.44 -13.93 32.12
N VAL A 350 1.25 -13.35 31.23
CA VAL A 350 1.18 -13.64 29.80
C VAL A 350 1.49 -15.12 29.61
N PRO A 351 0.68 -15.87 28.84
CA PRO A 351 0.97 -17.26 28.53
C PRO A 351 2.34 -17.45 27.87
N ALA A 352 2.98 -18.57 28.13
CA ALA A 352 4.22 -18.92 27.45
C ALA A 352 3.97 -19.02 25.94
N ASN A 353 4.87 -18.45 25.15
CA ASN A 353 4.83 -18.50 23.70
C ASN A 353 6.19 -19.00 23.18
N THR A 354 6.18 -20.17 22.56
CA THR A 354 7.38 -20.83 22.01
C THR A 354 7.42 -20.82 20.49
N ASP A 355 6.54 -20.05 19.87
CA ASP A 355 6.47 -19.83 18.41
C ASP A 355 5.99 -18.40 18.11
N VAL A 356 6.85 -17.44 18.43
CA VAL A 356 6.48 -16.03 18.36
C VAL A 356 6.23 -15.52 16.94
N PHE A 357 6.82 -16.16 15.94
CA PHE A 357 6.71 -15.77 14.54
C PHE A 357 5.88 -16.75 13.69
N PHE A 358 5.12 -17.64 14.31
CA PHE A 358 4.28 -18.59 13.57
C PHE A 358 5.08 -19.33 12.50
N SER A 359 6.01 -20.16 12.93
CA SER A 359 6.89 -20.92 12.03
C SER A 359 6.11 -21.89 11.13
N ALA A 360 6.46 -21.92 9.86
CA ALA A 360 5.95 -22.92 8.91
C ALA A 360 6.34 -24.36 9.29
N ALA A 361 7.39 -24.54 10.11
CA ALA A 361 7.80 -25.84 10.62
C ALA A 361 6.97 -26.32 11.82
N ASN A 362 6.12 -25.45 12.39
CA ASN A 362 5.29 -25.80 13.54
C ASN A 362 3.84 -26.13 13.10
N PRO A 363 3.44 -27.43 13.07
CA PRO A 363 2.10 -27.79 12.64
C PRO A 363 0.98 -27.32 13.61
N ASP A 364 1.34 -27.03 14.88
CA ASP A 364 0.43 -26.53 15.91
C ASP A 364 0.53 -25.01 16.09
N GLY A 365 1.28 -24.33 15.25
CA GLY A 365 1.47 -22.88 15.26
C GLY A 365 0.15 -22.12 15.05
N THR A 366 0.09 -20.91 15.58
CA THR A 366 -1.07 -20.05 15.40
C THR A 366 -0.69 -18.71 14.79
N PRO A 367 -1.38 -18.27 13.74
CA PRO A 367 -1.12 -16.95 13.14
C PRO A 367 -1.34 -15.83 14.17
N TYR A 368 -0.73 -14.68 13.90
CA TYR A 368 -0.76 -13.49 14.77
C TYR A 368 -0.14 -13.69 16.16
N SER A 369 0.77 -14.63 16.30
CA SER A 369 1.37 -15.04 17.58
C SER A 369 2.11 -13.88 18.27
N PHE A 370 2.88 -13.08 17.50
CA PHE A 370 3.57 -11.89 18.00
C PHE A 370 2.60 -10.86 18.59
N ARG A 371 1.59 -10.47 17.80
CA ARG A 371 0.55 -9.52 18.22
C ARG A 371 -0.23 -10.02 19.45
N THR A 372 -0.53 -11.31 19.48
CA THR A 372 -1.26 -11.93 20.61
C THR A 372 -0.48 -11.77 21.91
N THR A 373 0.83 -12.05 21.89
CA THR A 373 1.73 -11.84 23.05
C THR A 373 1.78 -10.37 23.47
N ALA A 374 1.93 -9.47 22.50
CA ALA A 374 1.97 -8.01 22.76
C ALA A 374 0.67 -7.53 23.43
N ARG A 375 -0.50 -7.95 22.93
CA ARG A 375 -1.81 -7.62 23.51
C ARG A 375 -2.06 -8.23 24.88
N ALA A 376 -1.64 -9.47 25.08
CA ALA A 376 -1.72 -10.12 26.39
C ALA A 376 -0.89 -9.37 27.43
N LEU A 377 0.32 -8.96 27.08
CA LEU A 377 1.16 -8.14 27.96
C LEU A 377 0.48 -6.78 28.26
N ALA A 378 -0.06 -6.11 27.23
CA ALA A 378 -0.73 -4.82 27.42
C ALA A 378 -1.93 -4.92 28.38
N SER A 379 -2.66 -6.02 28.37
CA SER A 379 -3.90 -6.23 29.12
C SER A 379 -3.70 -6.73 30.56
N THR A 380 -2.48 -7.18 30.94
CA THR A 380 -2.21 -7.66 32.30
C THR A 380 -1.48 -6.62 33.15
N ARG A 381 -1.79 -6.59 34.46
CA ARG A 381 -1.03 -5.87 35.48
C ARG A 381 -0.02 -6.76 36.23
N ALA A 382 0.01 -8.05 35.93
CA ALA A 382 0.85 -9.02 36.62
C ALA A 382 2.36 -8.81 36.32
N GLN A 383 2.66 -8.24 35.15
CA GLN A 383 4.04 -8.07 34.68
C GLN A 383 4.19 -6.89 33.71
N ASN A 384 5.40 -6.34 33.64
CA ASN A 384 5.76 -5.29 32.71
C ASN A 384 6.58 -5.77 31.53
N THR A 385 7.04 -7.03 31.56
CA THR A 385 7.79 -7.69 30.51
C THR A 385 7.22 -9.08 30.24
N ALA A 386 7.28 -9.52 28.99
CA ALA A 386 6.99 -10.88 28.58
C ALA A 386 8.08 -11.34 27.63
N THR A 387 8.39 -12.63 27.67
CA THR A 387 9.32 -13.25 26.72
C THR A 387 8.60 -14.32 25.92
N ALA A 388 8.94 -14.38 24.63
CA ALA A 388 8.52 -15.43 23.73
C ALA A 388 9.73 -15.95 22.96
N THR A 389 9.66 -17.14 22.39
CA THR A 389 10.79 -17.68 21.62
C THR A 389 10.37 -18.10 20.22
N THR A 390 11.34 -18.25 19.34
CA THR A 390 11.13 -18.96 18.08
C THR A 390 10.86 -20.44 18.36
N PHE A 391 10.18 -21.09 17.43
CA PHE A 391 9.97 -22.55 17.45
C PHE A 391 11.29 -23.27 17.23
N GLU A 392 12.08 -22.81 16.28
CA GLU A 392 13.37 -23.35 15.90
C GLU A 392 14.43 -23.15 17.01
N THR A 393 15.46 -23.98 16.97
CA THR A 393 16.43 -24.09 18.09
C THR A 393 17.90 -23.95 17.74
N GLY A 394 18.22 -23.63 16.49
CA GLY A 394 19.61 -23.54 16.08
C GLY A 394 20.01 -22.27 15.33
N PRO A 395 20.19 -21.10 16.02
CA PRO A 395 19.92 -20.77 17.41
C PRO A 395 18.44 -20.55 17.71
N ARG A 396 18.03 -20.67 18.96
CA ARG A 396 16.70 -20.18 19.37
C ARG A 396 16.79 -18.70 19.64
N PHE A 397 15.88 -17.91 19.09
CA PHE A 397 15.78 -16.50 19.45
C PHE A 397 14.74 -16.26 20.54
N THR A 398 15.06 -15.35 21.46
CA THR A 398 14.13 -14.82 22.46
C THR A 398 13.71 -13.43 22.07
N VAL A 399 12.40 -13.20 22.03
CA VAL A 399 11.79 -11.88 21.84
C VAL A 399 11.28 -11.40 23.19
N THR A 400 11.76 -10.25 23.64
CA THR A 400 11.31 -9.61 24.88
C THR A 400 10.43 -8.41 24.54
N PHE A 401 9.22 -8.44 25.05
CA PHE A 401 8.25 -7.35 25.00
C PHE A 401 8.29 -6.60 26.33
N ALA A 402 8.34 -5.27 26.33
CA ALA A 402 8.40 -4.50 27.57
C ALA A 402 7.56 -3.23 27.50
N LYS A 403 6.75 -3.00 28.55
CA LYS A 403 6.07 -1.73 28.83
C LYS A 403 7.08 -0.71 29.31
N ALA A 404 7.82 -0.13 28.36
CA ALA A 404 8.84 0.88 28.63
C ALA A 404 8.21 2.29 28.72
N ARG A 405 9.05 3.30 28.99
CA ARG A 405 8.61 4.70 28.97
C ARG A 405 8.02 5.06 27.60
N GLY A 406 6.85 5.64 27.58
CA GLY A 406 6.10 5.99 26.35
C GLY A 406 5.05 4.95 25.97
N PHE A 407 5.10 3.73 26.53
CA PHE A 407 4.11 2.73 26.24
C PHE A 407 2.68 3.18 26.66
N ALA A 408 1.75 2.98 25.73
CA ALA A 408 0.32 3.15 26.00
C ALA A 408 -0.49 2.08 25.28
N ALA A 409 -1.62 1.70 25.83
CA ALA A 409 -2.58 0.81 25.21
C ALA A 409 -3.99 1.42 25.27
N PHE A 410 -4.78 1.13 24.23
CA PHE A 410 -6.14 1.65 24.11
C PHE A 410 -7.12 0.52 23.79
N THR A 411 -8.36 0.72 24.20
CA THR A 411 -9.44 -0.26 24.10
C THR A 411 -10.73 0.39 23.60
N GLU A 412 -11.61 -0.39 23.00
CA GLU A 412 -12.98 -0.03 22.65
C GLU A 412 -13.99 -0.58 23.68
N ASP A 413 -13.74 -1.81 24.15
CA ASP A 413 -14.62 -2.57 25.05
C ASP A 413 -14.25 -2.43 26.55
N GLY A 414 -13.11 -1.82 26.85
CA GLY A 414 -12.61 -1.66 28.23
C GLY A 414 -11.83 -2.86 28.76
N THR A 415 -11.71 -3.94 28.01
CA THR A 415 -11.12 -5.19 28.48
C THR A 415 -9.91 -5.64 27.70
N SER A 416 -9.92 -5.47 26.36
CA SER A 416 -8.90 -5.97 25.45
C SER A 416 -8.12 -4.81 24.83
N ALA A 417 -6.79 -4.95 24.77
CA ALA A 417 -5.95 -4.02 24.02
C ALA A 417 -6.26 -4.09 22.52
N ARG A 418 -6.62 -2.96 21.92
CA ARG A 418 -6.84 -2.84 20.48
C ARG A 418 -5.68 -2.15 19.80
N THR A 419 -5.32 -0.97 20.29
CA THR A 419 -4.20 -0.16 19.81
C THR A 419 -3.09 -0.19 20.84
N LEU A 420 -1.87 -0.39 20.39
CA LEU A 420 -0.65 -0.33 21.20
C LEU A 420 0.26 0.77 20.67
N ILE A 421 0.92 1.51 21.55
CA ILE A 421 1.87 2.55 21.19
C ILE A 421 3.17 2.29 21.96
N ASP A 422 4.30 2.31 21.26
CA ASP A 422 5.67 2.29 21.80
C ASP A 422 5.98 1.10 22.73
N LEU A 423 5.44 -0.10 22.44
CA LEU A 423 5.89 -1.31 23.13
C LEU A 423 7.35 -1.61 22.72
N ARG A 424 8.26 -1.69 23.70
CA ARG A 424 9.66 -2.01 23.41
C ARG A 424 9.83 -3.47 23.07
N ILE A 425 10.61 -3.73 22.03
CA ILE A 425 10.98 -5.06 21.52
C ILE A 425 12.50 -5.20 21.57
N ASP A 426 12.96 -6.28 22.17
CA ASP A 426 14.34 -6.73 22.10
C ASP A 426 14.37 -8.17 21.56
N ILE A 427 15.30 -8.52 20.68
CA ILE A 427 15.48 -9.86 20.10
C ILE A 427 16.93 -10.27 20.34
N ALA A 428 17.16 -11.47 20.84
CA ALA A 428 18.50 -12.00 21.05
C ALA A 428 18.54 -13.52 20.88
N PRO A 429 19.63 -14.10 20.36
CA PRO A 429 19.85 -15.54 20.36
C PRO A 429 20.02 -16.02 21.81
N ARG A 430 19.60 -17.27 22.03
CA ARG A 430 19.66 -17.96 23.34
C ARG A 430 20.55 -19.19 23.27
#